data_a1c50d5868251d64c4f4c2ac0353301d
#
_entry.id   a1c50d5868251d64c4f4c2ac0353301d
#
_cell.length_a   1.000
_cell.length_b   1.000
_cell.length_c   1.000
_cell.angle_alpha   90.00
_cell.angle_beta   90.00
_cell.angle_gamma   90.00
#
_symmetry.space_group_name_H-M   'P 1'
#
loop_
_entity.id
_entity.type
_entity.pdbx_description
1 polymer ?
#
loop_
_entity_poly.entity_id
_entity_poly.type
_entity_poly.pdbx_seq_one_letter_code
_entity_poly.pdbx_strand_id
1 'polypeptide(L)'
;MADLKIIHKITKEREKTYYTVPFTVEDGVEKITISYSYPNATKGLLGDMYPVNTVDIGLMNQDGKFLGWSGSARNKIEVGEYSSTKGYLSEPIHPGEWKIIVGAYHIAEGGVEVTYNIDFKKKERQLLFGDLHIHSDASDGKFDAFTLANLSKKRGLDFIALANHNNCSENRFLPRVDDFTFIPAVEWTHYNGHMNFFGVEEPFENSFIANNEAEAEKLIAHARSLGAVISVNHPKCRICPYLWKNENFDAVEVWNGPMRPT
;
A
#
# COMPACT_ATOMS: atom_id res chain seq x y z
N MET A 1 15.72 -19.96 9.09
CA MET A 1 14.87 -21.16 8.82
C MET A 1 13.50 -20.59 8.48
N ALA A 2 12.75 -21.18 7.51
CA ALA A 2 11.38 -20.73 7.26
C ALA A 2 10.52 -20.93 8.53
N ASP A 3 9.58 -20.02 8.78
CA ASP A 3 8.66 -20.10 9.93
C ASP A 3 7.72 -21.30 9.79
N LEU A 4 7.33 -21.61 8.54
CA LEU A 4 6.48 -22.74 8.22
C LEU A 4 6.99 -23.45 6.95
N LYS A 5 7.10 -24.78 7.01
CA LYS A 5 7.44 -25.63 5.86
C LYS A 5 6.32 -26.60 5.57
N ILE A 6 5.81 -26.59 4.33
CA ILE A 6 4.79 -27.53 3.86
C ILE A 6 5.41 -28.38 2.75
N ILE A 7 5.34 -29.70 2.91
CA ILE A 7 5.70 -30.67 1.87
C ILE A 7 4.41 -31.25 1.32
N HIS A 8 4.16 -31.01 0.04
CA HIS A 8 2.91 -31.39 -0.61
C HIS A 8 3.17 -32.29 -1.81
N LYS A 9 2.60 -33.48 -1.79
CA LYS A 9 2.72 -34.45 -2.89
C LYS A 9 1.59 -34.27 -3.89
N ILE A 10 1.95 -34.05 -5.14
CA ILE A 10 1.02 -33.95 -6.29
C ILE A 10 1.13 -35.25 -7.08
N THR A 11 0.03 -35.97 -7.20
CA THR A 11 -0.03 -37.22 -7.97
C THR A 11 -0.35 -36.92 -9.45
N LYS A 12 -0.08 -37.85 -10.35
CA LYS A 12 -0.36 -37.71 -11.79
C LYS A 12 -1.83 -37.41 -12.08
N GLU A 13 -2.75 -37.95 -11.29
CA GLU A 13 -4.19 -37.75 -11.47
C GLU A 13 -4.63 -36.30 -11.24
N ARG A 14 -3.79 -35.51 -10.56
CA ARG A 14 -4.00 -34.06 -10.36
C ARG A 14 -3.53 -33.21 -11.54
N GLU A 15 -2.87 -33.78 -12.53
CA GLU A 15 -2.41 -33.03 -13.70
C GLU A 15 -3.59 -32.27 -14.36
N LYS A 16 -3.35 -31.02 -14.78
CA LYS A 16 -4.35 -30.11 -15.38
C LYS A 16 -5.52 -29.73 -14.44
N THR A 17 -5.28 -29.76 -13.12
CA THR A 17 -6.25 -29.29 -12.14
C THR A 17 -5.69 -28.12 -11.33
N TYR A 18 -6.62 -27.33 -10.78
CA TYR A 18 -6.35 -26.30 -9.78
C TYR A 18 -6.98 -26.69 -8.46
N TYR A 19 -6.26 -26.47 -7.39
CA TYR A 19 -6.76 -26.69 -6.02
C TYR A 19 -5.94 -25.85 -5.04
N THR A 20 -6.27 -25.89 -3.77
CA THR A 20 -5.61 -25.10 -2.74
C THR A 20 -4.94 -25.94 -1.67
N VAL A 21 -3.82 -25.42 -1.12
CA VAL A 21 -3.13 -25.93 0.04
C VAL A 21 -3.24 -24.90 1.14
N PRO A 22 -3.93 -25.21 2.26
CA PRO A 22 -4.13 -24.25 3.35
C PRO A 22 -2.88 -24.09 4.20
N PHE A 23 -2.74 -22.92 4.82
CA PHE A 23 -1.78 -22.65 5.90
C PHE A 23 -2.35 -21.57 6.82
N THR A 24 -1.88 -21.56 8.08
CA THR A 24 -2.36 -20.61 9.08
C THR A 24 -1.43 -19.41 9.17
N VAL A 25 -2.01 -18.22 9.21
CA VAL A 25 -1.34 -16.97 9.48
C VAL A 25 -1.78 -16.46 10.86
N GLU A 26 -0.83 -16.16 11.72
CA GLU A 26 -1.07 -15.60 13.05
C GLU A 26 -1.32 -14.09 13.00
N ASP A 27 -1.76 -13.53 14.10
CA ASP A 27 -1.90 -12.08 14.23
C ASP A 27 -0.54 -11.34 14.20
N GLY A 28 -0.57 -10.07 13.79
CA GLY A 28 0.62 -9.22 13.76
C GLY A 28 1.59 -9.49 12.61
N VAL A 29 1.19 -10.20 11.57
CA VAL A 29 1.99 -10.35 10.35
C VAL A 29 1.80 -9.13 9.44
N GLU A 30 2.91 -8.57 8.95
CA GLU A 30 2.97 -7.47 7.98
C GLU A 30 3.09 -7.99 6.54
N LYS A 31 3.89 -9.04 6.36
CA LYS A 31 4.21 -9.58 5.03
C LYS A 31 4.38 -11.10 5.09
N ILE A 32 3.85 -11.77 4.10
CA ILE A 32 4.03 -13.21 3.86
C ILE A 32 4.96 -13.39 2.67
N THR A 33 6.01 -14.17 2.84
CA THR A 33 6.91 -14.58 1.76
C THR A 33 6.76 -16.08 1.56
N ILE A 34 6.45 -16.53 0.34
CA ILE A 34 6.36 -17.96 0.01
C ILE A 34 7.39 -18.26 -1.06
N SER A 35 8.33 -19.12 -0.76
CA SER A 35 9.21 -19.74 -1.75
C SER A 35 8.87 -21.22 -1.91
N TYR A 36 8.95 -21.73 -3.14
CA TYR A 36 8.67 -23.13 -3.36
C TYR A 36 9.67 -23.75 -4.34
N SER A 37 9.87 -25.03 -4.17
CA SER A 37 10.79 -25.83 -5.00
C SER A 37 10.25 -27.23 -5.26
N TYR A 38 10.56 -27.75 -6.42
CA TYR A 38 10.23 -29.10 -6.84
C TYR A 38 11.17 -29.56 -7.96
N PRO A 39 11.34 -30.86 -8.22
CA PRO A 39 12.07 -31.37 -9.39
C PRO A 39 11.36 -30.95 -10.69
N ASN A 40 11.82 -29.88 -11.35
CA ASN A 40 11.20 -29.32 -12.55
C ASN A 40 11.78 -29.85 -13.87
N ALA A 41 12.99 -30.41 -13.85
CA ALA A 41 13.66 -30.91 -15.04
C ALA A 41 14.52 -32.13 -14.71
N THR A 42 14.76 -32.95 -15.72
CA THR A 42 15.70 -34.06 -15.64
C THR A 42 16.75 -33.94 -16.76
N LYS A 43 17.95 -34.49 -16.53
CA LYS A 43 19.05 -34.48 -17.49
C LYS A 43 18.92 -35.69 -18.40
N GLY A 44 18.87 -35.47 -19.73
CA GLY A 44 18.88 -36.51 -20.74
C GLY A 44 20.27 -37.09 -20.96
N LEU A 45 20.34 -38.16 -21.76
CA LEU A 45 21.58 -38.87 -22.10
C LEU A 45 22.64 -37.99 -22.76
N LEU A 46 22.22 -36.97 -23.50
CA LEU A 46 23.11 -36.02 -24.19
C LEU A 46 23.42 -34.77 -23.38
N GLY A 47 22.95 -34.70 -22.12
CA GLY A 47 23.17 -33.59 -21.24
C GLY A 47 22.09 -32.48 -21.31
N ASP A 48 21.11 -32.62 -22.20
CA ASP A 48 19.98 -31.69 -22.34
C ASP A 48 19.05 -31.79 -21.13
N MET A 49 18.42 -30.64 -20.77
CA MET A 49 17.45 -30.58 -19.68
C MET A 49 16.04 -30.67 -20.24
N TYR A 50 15.28 -31.67 -19.80
CA TYR A 50 13.89 -31.85 -20.17
C TYR A 50 12.96 -31.47 -19.00
N PRO A 51 11.92 -30.66 -19.23
CA PRO A 51 10.93 -30.37 -18.22
C PRO A 51 10.19 -31.66 -17.84
N VAL A 52 10.10 -31.95 -16.55
CA VAL A 52 9.44 -33.16 -16.01
C VAL A 52 8.19 -32.79 -15.25
N ASN A 53 8.20 -31.66 -14.56
CA ASN A 53 7.07 -31.15 -13.82
C ASN A 53 6.95 -29.64 -14.03
N THR A 54 5.72 -29.15 -14.02
CA THR A 54 5.40 -27.71 -14.02
C THR A 54 4.28 -27.50 -13.03
N VAL A 55 4.61 -26.76 -11.97
CA VAL A 55 3.69 -26.43 -10.89
C VAL A 55 3.60 -24.91 -10.76
N ASP A 56 2.39 -24.40 -10.85
CA ASP A 56 2.10 -22.99 -10.76
C ASP A 56 1.72 -22.60 -9.33
N ILE A 57 1.92 -21.31 -8.99
CA ILE A 57 1.60 -20.76 -7.69
C ILE A 57 0.72 -19.51 -7.78
N GLY A 58 -0.27 -19.44 -6.90
CA GLY A 58 -1.06 -18.27 -6.61
C GLY A 58 -1.39 -18.18 -5.13
N LEU A 59 -2.11 -17.14 -4.72
CA LEU A 59 -2.45 -16.93 -3.31
C LEU A 59 -3.89 -16.43 -3.15
N MET A 60 -4.57 -16.94 -2.12
CA MET A 60 -5.84 -16.42 -1.60
C MET A 60 -5.68 -16.07 -0.12
N ASN A 61 -6.34 -14.99 0.29
CA ASN A 61 -6.37 -14.61 1.72
C ASN A 61 -7.38 -15.45 2.53
N GLN A 62 -7.51 -15.15 3.83
CA GLN A 62 -8.39 -15.84 4.78
C GLN A 62 -9.89 -15.70 4.43
N ASP A 63 -10.27 -14.66 3.69
CA ASP A 63 -11.66 -14.44 3.22
C ASP A 63 -11.95 -15.14 1.89
N GLY A 64 -10.97 -15.87 1.34
CA GLY A 64 -11.08 -16.50 0.03
C GLY A 64 -10.89 -15.53 -1.15
N LYS A 65 -10.42 -14.30 -0.91
CA LYS A 65 -10.12 -13.34 -1.96
C LYS A 65 -8.86 -13.75 -2.71
N PHE A 66 -8.94 -13.80 -4.02
CA PHE A 66 -7.80 -14.02 -4.91
C PHE A 66 -6.86 -12.82 -4.90
N LEU A 67 -5.58 -13.05 -4.57
CA LEU A 67 -4.58 -11.99 -4.47
C LEU A 67 -3.64 -11.93 -5.66
N GLY A 68 -3.42 -13.04 -6.36
CA GLY A 68 -2.54 -13.04 -7.51
C GLY A 68 -2.08 -14.43 -7.93
N TRP A 69 -1.46 -14.48 -9.11
CA TRP A 69 -0.98 -15.68 -9.77
C TRP A 69 0.33 -15.42 -10.50
N SER A 70 1.27 -16.36 -10.42
CA SER A 70 2.58 -16.24 -11.10
C SER A 70 2.82 -17.31 -12.15
N GLY A 71 1.99 -18.35 -12.22
CA GLY A 71 2.38 -19.53 -12.93
C GLY A 71 3.68 -20.10 -12.37
N SER A 72 4.41 -20.87 -13.16
CA SER A 72 5.73 -21.41 -12.82
C SER A 72 6.90 -20.43 -13.12
N ALA A 73 6.60 -19.21 -13.54
CA ALA A 73 7.61 -18.20 -13.87
C ALA A 73 8.41 -17.68 -12.67
N ARG A 74 7.91 -17.89 -11.46
CA ARG A 74 8.55 -17.46 -10.21
C ARG A 74 8.55 -18.59 -9.21
N ASN A 75 9.63 -18.70 -8.47
CA ASN A 75 9.78 -19.63 -7.35
C ASN A 75 9.64 -18.95 -5.98
N LYS A 76 9.38 -17.64 -5.96
CA LYS A 76 9.16 -16.82 -4.76
C LYS A 76 8.13 -15.76 -5.04
N ILE A 77 7.18 -15.61 -4.11
CA ILE A 77 6.17 -14.55 -4.09
C ILE A 77 6.13 -13.88 -2.71
N GLU A 78 5.74 -12.63 -2.69
CA GLU A 78 5.55 -11.85 -1.47
C GLU A 78 4.22 -11.12 -1.55
N VAL A 79 3.48 -11.11 -0.45
CA VAL A 79 2.27 -10.29 -0.26
C VAL A 79 2.35 -9.60 1.08
N GLY A 80 2.10 -8.31 1.10
CA GLY A 80 2.14 -7.48 2.30
C GLY A 80 1.25 -6.25 2.18
N GLU A 81 1.12 -5.56 3.30
CA GLU A 81 0.28 -4.37 3.41
C GLU A 81 0.76 -3.25 2.48
N TYR A 82 2.07 -3.02 2.42
CA TYR A 82 2.66 -1.88 1.70
C TYR A 82 3.27 -2.27 0.35
N SER A 83 3.66 -3.51 0.17
CA SER A 83 4.27 -3.98 -1.08
C SER A 83 4.02 -5.45 -1.33
N SER A 84 3.93 -5.85 -2.60
CA SER A 84 3.77 -7.23 -3.03
C SER A 84 4.48 -7.47 -4.35
N THR A 85 4.77 -8.73 -4.64
CA THR A 85 5.26 -9.14 -5.96
C THR A 85 4.35 -8.64 -7.07
N LYS A 86 4.91 -8.12 -8.17
CA LYS A 86 4.10 -7.69 -9.34
C LYS A 86 3.18 -8.82 -9.80
N GLY A 87 1.88 -8.48 -9.92
CA GLY A 87 0.82 -9.45 -10.23
C GLY A 87 0.07 -9.94 -8.98
N TYR A 88 0.48 -9.47 -7.79
CA TYR A 88 -0.23 -9.72 -6.54
C TYR A 88 -0.75 -8.40 -5.94
N LEU A 89 -1.94 -8.44 -5.36
CA LEU A 89 -2.53 -7.31 -4.65
C LEU A 89 -1.81 -7.12 -3.31
N SER A 90 -1.54 -5.87 -2.95
CA SER A 90 -1.13 -5.53 -1.59
C SER A 90 -2.37 -5.23 -0.77
N GLU A 91 -2.40 -5.81 0.43
CA GLU A 91 -3.46 -5.55 1.41
C GLU A 91 -2.97 -5.91 2.81
N PRO A 92 -3.63 -5.42 3.87
CA PRO A 92 -3.34 -5.80 5.23
C PRO A 92 -3.43 -7.32 5.42
N ILE A 93 -2.46 -7.87 6.15
CA ILE A 93 -2.44 -9.30 6.46
C ILE A 93 -3.26 -9.54 7.73
N HIS A 94 -4.38 -10.24 7.59
CA HIS A 94 -5.23 -10.64 8.71
C HIS A 94 -4.98 -12.10 9.11
N PRO A 95 -5.09 -12.43 10.39
CA PRO A 95 -4.94 -13.81 10.87
C PRO A 95 -6.05 -14.71 10.32
N GLY A 96 -5.74 -15.99 10.14
CA GLY A 96 -6.68 -16.98 9.66
C GLY A 96 -6.08 -18.02 8.72
N GLU A 97 -6.95 -18.77 8.05
CA GLU A 97 -6.54 -19.77 7.06
C GLU A 97 -6.36 -19.13 5.68
N TRP A 98 -5.12 -19.03 5.25
CA TRP A 98 -4.72 -18.59 3.91
C TRP A 98 -4.52 -19.82 3.01
N LYS A 99 -4.57 -19.64 1.69
CA LYS A 99 -4.50 -20.77 0.75
C LYS A 99 -3.52 -20.48 -0.38
N ILE A 100 -2.53 -21.35 -0.54
CA ILE A 100 -1.73 -21.41 -1.75
C ILE A 100 -2.61 -22.01 -2.85
N ILE A 101 -2.74 -21.33 -3.98
CA ILE A 101 -3.37 -21.91 -5.17
C ILE A 101 -2.30 -22.69 -5.92
N VAL A 102 -2.56 -23.96 -6.16
CA VAL A 102 -1.68 -24.86 -6.90
C VAL A 102 -2.26 -25.13 -8.27
N GLY A 103 -1.50 -24.89 -9.32
CA GLY A 103 -1.81 -25.32 -10.68
C GLY A 103 -0.88 -26.48 -11.05
N ALA A 104 -1.41 -27.68 -11.14
CA ALA A 104 -0.67 -28.87 -11.54
C ALA A 104 -0.62 -28.97 -13.08
N TYR A 105 0.17 -28.11 -13.74
CA TYR A 105 0.15 -28.01 -15.19
C TYR A 105 0.69 -29.26 -15.91
N HIS A 106 1.88 -29.73 -15.48
CA HIS A 106 2.47 -30.98 -15.95
C HIS A 106 3.08 -31.74 -14.78
N ILE A 107 2.74 -33.03 -14.63
CA ILE A 107 3.17 -33.87 -13.54
C ILE A 107 3.69 -35.20 -14.10
N ALA A 108 4.89 -35.60 -13.69
CA ALA A 108 5.48 -36.89 -14.05
C ALA A 108 4.63 -38.06 -13.56
N GLU A 109 4.77 -39.24 -14.18
CA GLU A 109 4.02 -40.47 -13.81
C GLU A 109 4.19 -40.86 -12.33
N GLY A 110 5.35 -40.63 -11.74
CA GLY A 110 5.62 -40.87 -10.31
C GLY A 110 5.07 -39.82 -9.37
N GLY A 111 4.43 -38.76 -9.89
CA GLY A 111 4.05 -37.59 -9.12
C GLY A 111 5.25 -36.65 -8.85
N VAL A 112 4.99 -35.60 -8.09
CA VAL A 112 6.02 -34.65 -7.65
C VAL A 112 5.79 -34.21 -6.22
N GLU A 113 6.85 -34.05 -5.47
CA GLU A 113 6.83 -33.46 -4.14
C GLU A 113 7.25 -31.98 -4.26
N VAL A 114 6.37 -31.10 -3.79
CA VAL A 114 6.60 -29.65 -3.76
C VAL A 114 6.85 -29.23 -2.33
N THR A 115 7.94 -28.56 -2.09
CA THR A 115 8.25 -27.95 -0.80
C THR A 115 7.92 -26.45 -0.85
N TYR A 116 6.99 -26.00 0.00
CA TYR A 116 6.72 -24.58 0.23
C TYR A 116 7.40 -24.18 1.55
N ASN A 117 8.19 -23.11 1.50
CA ASN A 117 8.74 -22.46 2.68
C ASN A 117 8.06 -21.09 2.80
N ILE A 118 7.47 -20.84 3.95
CA ILE A 118 6.69 -19.64 4.23
C ILE A 118 7.35 -18.91 5.39
N ASP A 119 7.67 -17.64 5.18
CA ASP A 119 8.25 -16.75 6.17
C ASP A 119 7.25 -15.64 6.48
N PHE A 120 7.12 -15.27 7.75
CA PHE A 120 6.22 -14.24 8.24
C PHE A 120 7.02 -13.06 8.83
N LYS A 121 7.05 -11.94 8.10
CA LYS A 121 7.54 -10.70 8.70
C LYS A 121 6.48 -10.18 9.65
N LYS A 122 6.81 -10.06 10.93
CA LYS A 122 5.91 -9.48 11.94
C LYS A 122 5.91 -7.95 11.85
N LYS A 123 4.77 -7.34 12.20
CA LYS A 123 4.65 -5.89 12.37
C LYS A 123 5.54 -5.44 13.53
N GLU A 124 6.37 -4.47 13.27
CA GLU A 124 7.23 -3.85 14.28
C GLU A 124 6.90 -2.36 14.37
N ARG A 125 7.05 -1.79 15.57
CA ARG A 125 6.94 -0.33 15.70
C ARG A 125 8.15 0.29 15.01
N GLN A 126 7.89 1.13 14.01
CA GLN A 126 8.90 1.87 13.28
C GLN A 126 8.70 3.37 13.51
N LEU A 127 9.80 4.12 13.53
CA LEU A 127 9.77 5.57 13.45
C LEU A 127 9.74 5.92 11.96
N LEU A 128 8.65 6.56 11.52
CA LEU A 128 8.49 7.02 10.15
C LEU A 128 8.70 8.54 10.10
N PHE A 129 9.36 8.99 9.06
CA PHE A 129 9.57 10.40 8.76
C PHE A 129 8.73 10.79 7.55
N GLY A 130 8.05 11.92 7.64
CA GLY A 130 7.23 12.39 6.54
C GLY A 130 7.04 13.90 6.53
N ASP A 131 6.52 14.39 5.43
CA ASP A 131 6.08 15.77 5.27
C ASP A 131 4.55 15.79 5.08
N LEU A 132 3.87 16.55 5.94
CA LEU A 132 2.40 16.62 5.96
C LEU A 132 1.84 17.78 5.14
N HIS A 133 2.70 18.57 4.46
CA HIS A 133 2.24 19.72 3.69
C HIS A 133 3.08 19.93 2.43
N ILE A 134 2.75 19.16 1.38
CA ILE A 134 3.43 19.24 0.08
C ILE A 134 2.38 19.47 -1.03
N HIS A 135 2.77 20.26 -2.03
CA HIS A 135 1.97 20.55 -3.21
C HIS A 135 2.62 19.95 -4.47
N SER A 136 1.79 19.40 -5.34
CA SER A 136 2.19 18.98 -6.68
C SER A 136 1.90 20.07 -7.72
N ASP A 137 2.21 19.76 -8.97
CA ASP A 137 1.87 20.57 -10.14
C ASP A 137 0.36 20.61 -10.45
N ALA A 138 -0.47 19.85 -9.70
CA ALA A 138 -1.92 20.00 -9.76
C ALA A 138 -2.42 21.27 -9.03
N SER A 139 -1.56 21.95 -8.26
CA SER A 139 -1.82 23.30 -7.73
C SER A 139 -0.63 24.22 -8.02
N ASP A 140 0.19 24.57 -7.05
CA ASP A 140 1.30 25.51 -7.21
C ASP A 140 2.70 24.89 -7.02
N GLY A 141 2.77 23.58 -6.83
CA GLY A 141 4.01 22.82 -6.81
C GLY A 141 4.67 22.72 -8.19
N LYS A 142 5.90 22.21 -8.23
CA LYS A 142 6.70 22.11 -9.47
C LYS A 142 6.73 20.71 -10.07
N PHE A 143 6.36 19.70 -9.33
CA PHE A 143 6.57 18.31 -9.71
C PHE A 143 5.28 17.52 -9.54
N ASP A 144 5.10 16.51 -10.39
CA ASP A 144 4.05 15.52 -10.21
C ASP A 144 4.25 14.68 -8.95
N ALA A 145 3.21 13.99 -8.51
CA ALA A 145 3.22 13.17 -7.31
C ALA A 145 4.30 12.08 -7.34
N PHE A 146 4.54 11.43 -8.48
CA PHE A 146 5.56 10.38 -8.59
C PHE A 146 6.98 10.93 -8.40
N THR A 147 7.27 12.07 -9.00
CA THR A 147 8.56 12.77 -8.84
C THR A 147 8.75 13.22 -7.40
N LEU A 148 7.70 13.78 -6.76
CA LEU A 148 7.73 14.18 -5.35
C LEU A 148 8.05 13.01 -4.43
N ALA A 149 7.40 11.85 -4.61
CA ALA A 149 7.70 10.64 -3.82
C ALA A 149 9.17 10.22 -3.96
N ASN A 150 9.70 10.18 -5.18
CA ASN A 150 11.09 9.79 -5.41
C ASN A 150 12.10 10.78 -4.80
N LEU A 151 11.81 12.08 -4.85
CA LEU A 151 12.63 13.12 -4.21
C LEU A 151 12.57 13.02 -2.68
N SER A 152 11.38 12.76 -2.12
CA SER A 152 11.16 12.57 -0.69
C SER A 152 11.90 11.34 -0.16
N LYS A 153 11.80 10.20 -0.85
CA LYS A 153 12.58 8.99 -0.51
C LYS A 153 14.08 9.25 -0.49
N LYS A 154 14.60 9.96 -1.49
CA LYS A 154 16.03 10.33 -1.52
C LYS A 154 16.47 11.18 -0.32
N ARG A 155 15.52 11.84 0.35
CA ARG A 155 15.74 12.64 1.56
C ARG A 155 15.44 11.89 2.85
N GLY A 156 15.12 10.60 2.76
CA GLY A 156 14.84 9.75 3.91
C GLY A 156 13.42 9.89 4.46
N LEU A 157 12.47 10.39 3.66
CA LEU A 157 11.06 10.40 4.06
C LEU A 157 10.40 9.08 3.65
N ASP A 158 9.52 8.61 4.52
CA ASP A 158 8.74 7.38 4.33
C ASP A 158 7.35 7.67 3.76
N PHE A 159 6.86 8.90 3.96
CA PHE A 159 5.55 9.33 3.46
C PHE A 159 5.49 10.84 3.20
N ILE A 160 4.49 11.24 2.41
CA ILE A 160 4.06 12.64 2.27
C ILE A 160 2.54 12.74 2.26
N ALA A 161 2.02 13.87 2.76
CA ALA A 161 0.64 14.26 2.50
C ALA A 161 0.60 15.23 1.32
N LEU A 162 -0.09 14.84 0.25
CA LEU A 162 -0.25 15.67 -0.94
C LEU A 162 -1.46 16.59 -0.72
N ALA A 163 -1.19 17.82 -0.30
CA ALA A 163 -2.18 18.77 0.18
C ALA A 163 -2.39 19.93 -0.81
N ASN A 164 -2.81 19.64 -2.04
CA ASN A 164 -3.02 20.65 -3.08
C ASN A 164 -4.11 21.66 -2.68
N HIS A 165 -3.94 22.92 -3.06
CA HIS A 165 -4.88 24.01 -2.78
C HIS A 165 -6.26 23.75 -3.38
N ASN A 166 -7.28 23.56 -2.53
CA ASN A 166 -8.69 23.36 -2.91
C ASN A 166 -8.90 22.32 -4.03
N ASN A 167 -7.98 21.37 -4.16
CA ASN A 167 -7.93 20.42 -5.26
C ASN A 167 -7.64 19.00 -4.75
N CYS A 168 -8.56 18.09 -5.03
CA CYS A 168 -8.46 16.67 -4.66
C CYS A 168 -8.32 15.75 -5.89
N SER A 169 -8.07 16.29 -7.09
CA SER A 169 -8.10 15.51 -8.33
C SER A 169 -7.09 14.36 -8.37
N GLU A 170 -5.93 14.51 -7.71
CA GLU A 170 -4.91 13.46 -7.67
C GLU A 170 -5.15 12.41 -6.58
N ASN A 171 -5.95 12.70 -5.55
CA ASN A 171 -6.12 11.83 -4.39
C ASN A 171 -6.63 10.43 -4.76
N ARG A 172 -7.44 10.32 -5.82
CA ARG A 172 -7.96 9.04 -6.34
C ARG A 172 -6.94 8.27 -7.18
N PHE A 173 -5.89 8.90 -7.63
CA PHE A 173 -4.93 8.38 -8.61
C PHE A 173 -3.48 8.49 -8.13
N LEU A 174 -3.26 8.56 -6.81
CA LEU A 174 -1.93 8.60 -6.23
C LEU A 174 -1.07 7.44 -6.74
N PRO A 175 0.12 7.70 -7.25
CA PRO A 175 0.96 6.68 -7.81
C PRO A 175 1.43 5.70 -6.73
N ARG A 176 1.52 4.43 -7.09
CA ARG A 176 2.13 3.44 -6.21
C ARG A 176 3.65 3.51 -6.34
N VAL A 177 4.31 3.78 -5.24
CA VAL A 177 5.77 3.78 -5.11
C VAL A 177 6.15 2.78 -4.01
N ASP A 178 7.05 1.84 -4.34
CA ASP A 178 7.47 0.81 -3.39
C ASP A 178 8.12 1.44 -2.14
N ASP A 179 7.73 0.96 -0.96
CA ASP A 179 8.21 1.43 0.34
C ASP A 179 8.02 2.96 0.56
N PHE A 180 6.91 3.50 0.05
CA PHE A 180 6.54 4.89 0.23
C PHE A 180 5.02 5.06 0.31
N THR A 181 4.56 5.90 1.23
CA THR A 181 3.13 6.12 1.45
C THR A 181 2.73 7.55 1.08
N PHE A 182 1.65 7.67 0.32
CA PHE A 182 0.93 8.93 0.17
C PHE A 182 -0.25 8.97 1.15
N ILE A 183 -0.37 10.08 1.86
CA ILE A 183 -1.58 10.41 2.61
C ILE A 183 -2.41 11.32 1.68
N PRO A 184 -3.61 10.92 1.25
CA PRO A 184 -4.50 11.80 0.51
C PRO A 184 -4.86 12.99 1.41
N ALA A 185 -4.74 14.19 0.88
CA ALA A 185 -5.02 15.41 1.62
C ALA A 185 -5.49 16.54 0.69
N VAL A 186 -6.07 17.55 1.26
CA VAL A 186 -6.38 18.81 0.56
C VAL A 186 -6.08 19.95 1.51
N GLU A 187 -5.36 20.96 1.06
CA GLU A 187 -5.30 22.23 1.75
C GLU A 187 -6.53 23.08 1.40
N TRP A 188 -7.50 23.14 2.31
CA TRP A 188 -8.56 24.12 2.18
C TRP A 188 -7.99 25.51 2.35
N THR A 189 -7.88 26.21 1.24
CA THR A 189 -7.28 27.53 1.12
C THR A 189 -8.36 28.59 1.11
N HIS A 190 -8.31 29.51 2.07
CA HIS A 190 -9.26 30.58 2.22
C HIS A 190 -8.59 31.88 2.70
N TYR A 191 -9.19 33.03 2.44
CA TYR A 191 -8.68 34.36 2.85
C TYR A 191 -8.59 34.53 4.38
N ASN A 192 -9.35 33.74 5.15
CA ASN A 192 -9.33 33.72 6.60
C ASN A 192 -8.44 32.62 7.20
N GLY A 193 -7.52 32.06 6.42
CA GLY A 193 -6.61 31.04 6.86
C GLY A 193 -6.83 29.69 6.18
N HIS A 194 -5.85 28.82 6.31
CA HIS A 194 -5.80 27.52 5.62
C HIS A 194 -5.91 26.37 6.61
N MET A 195 -6.45 25.26 6.14
CA MET A 195 -6.52 23.99 6.87
C MET A 195 -6.19 22.81 5.96
N ASN A 196 -5.44 21.85 6.46
CA ASN A 196 -5.29 20.54 5.80
C ASN A 196 -6.34 19.56 6.30
N PHE A 197 -6.99 18.87 5.37
CA PHE A 197 -7.87 17.74 5.60
C PHE A 197 -7.14 16.46 5.15
N PHE A 198 -6.71 15.63 6.10
CA PHE A 198 -5.93 14.43 5.86
C PHE A 198 -6.78 13.17 5.88
N GLY A 199 -6.37 12.16 5.11
CA GLY A 199 -6.94 10.82 5.13
C GLY A 199 -8.23 10.66 4.34
N VAL A 200 -8.65 11.71 3.60
CA VAL A 200 -9.86 11.71 2.77
C VAL A 200 -9.53 12.08 1.32
N GLU A 201 -10.15 11.39 0.39
CA GLU A 201 -9.93 11.64 -1.04
C GLU A 201 -10.65 12.89 -1.51
N GLU A 202 -11.88 13.11 -1.07
CA GLU A 202 -12.75 14.24 -1.46
C GLU A 202 -13.42 14.83 -0.22
N PRO A 203 -12.82 15.83 0.44
CA PRO A 203 -13.36 16.42 1.67
C PRO A 203 -14.52 17.37 1.44
N PHE A 204 -14.77 17.80 0.20
CA PHE A 204 -15.81 18.78 -0.13
C PHE A 204 -17.05 18.08 -0.69
N GLU A 205 -18.24 18.37 -0.15
CA GLU A 205 -19.50 17.81 -0.64
C GLU A 205 -19.83 18.31 -2.06
N ASN A 206 -19.80 19.62 -2.25
CA ASN A 206 -20.11 20.25 -3.55
C ASN A 206 -19.07 21.29 -3.96
N SER A 207 -18.46 21.98 -2.99
CA SER A 207 -17.52 23.07 -3.22
C SER A 207 -16.70 23.36 -1.96
N PHE A 208 -15.52 23.93 -2.14
CA PHE A 208 -14.69 24.43 -1.04
C PHE A 208 -15.11 25.84 -0.53
N ILE A 209 -16.16 26.43 -1.11
CA ILE A 209 -16.57 27.82 -0.84
C ILE A 209 -17.22 27.90 0.53
N ALA A 210 -16.73 28.87 1.36
CA ALA A 210 -17.34 29.32 2.57
C ALA A 210 -17.16 30.83 2.69
N ASN A 211 -18.24 31.59 2.91
CA ASN A 211 -18.19 33.05 2.97
C ASN A 211 -18.37 33.60 4.38
N ASN A 212 -18.69 32.72 5.33
CA ASN A 212 -18.90 33.04 6.73
C ASN A 212 -18.61 31.84 7.63
N GLU A 213 -18.58 32.06 8.97
CA GLU A 213 -18.28 31.02 9.96
C GLU A 213 -19.19 29.81 9.83
N ALA A 214 -20.48 30.00 9.63
CA ALA A 214 -21.47 28.91 9.60
C ALA A 214 -21.25 28.00 8.35
N GLU A 215 -20.83 28.56 7.23
CA GLU A 215 -20.48 27.79 6.03
C GLU A 215 -19.16 27.06 6.23
N ALA A 216 -18.16 27.71 6.85
CA ALA A 216 -16.91 27.07 7.21
C ALA A 216 -17.09 25.89 8.16
N GLU A 217 -17.93 26.05 9.20
CA GLU A 217 -18.27 24.97 10.13
C GLU A 217 -18.93 23.78 9.45
N LYS A 218 -19.85 24.02 8.50
CA LYS A 218 -20.48 22.93 7.72
C LYS A 218 -19.45 22.17 6.89
N LEU A 219 -18.55 22.88 6.21
CA LEU A 219 -17.50 22.28 5.41
C LEU A 219 -16.56 21.43 6.27
N ILE A 220 -16.10 21.95 7.40
CA ILE A 220 -15.26 21.23 8.36
C ILE A 220 -15.99 20.00 8.92
N ALA A 221 -17.28 20.15 9.30
CA ALA A 221 -18.08 19.04 9.79
C ALA A 221 -18.27 17.93 8.75
N HIS A 222 -18.44 18.31 7.47
CA HIS A 222 -18.52 17.35 6.37
C HIS A 222 -17.21 16.57 6.24
N ALA A 223 -16.07 17.23 6.16
CA ALA A 223 -14.78 16.56 6.09
C ALA A 223 -14.55 15.59 7.26
N ARG A 224 -14.95 16.00 8.50
CA ARG A 224 -14.91 15.14 9.69
C ARG A 224 -15.82 13.92 9.56
N SER A 225 -16.99 14.07 9.00
CA SER A 225 -17.93 12.95 8.82
C SER A 225 -17.36 11.86 7.91
N LEU A 226 -16.41 12.22 7.05
CA LEU A 226 -15.66 11.32 6.18
C LEU A 226 -14.42 10.71 6.87
N GLY A 227 -14.11 11.13 8.12
CA GLY A 227 -12.96 10.65 8.88
C GLY A 227 -11.69 11.50 8.73
N ALA A 228 -11.81 12.73 8.21
CA ALA A 228 -10.65 13.62 8.07
C ALA A 228 -10.03 13.98 9.44
N VAL A 229 -8.69 13.93 9.49
CA VAL A 229 -7.89 14.61 10.51
C VAL A 229 -7.60 16.02 10.00
N ILE A 230 -7.85 17.02 10.83
CA ILE A 230 -7.83 18.43 10.42
C ILE A 230 -6.71 19.19 11.13
N SER A 231 -5.86 19.86 10.36
CA SER A 231 -4.80 20.73 10.88
C SER A 231 -4.98 22.16 10.41
N VAL A 232 -4.83 23.12 11.32
CA VAL A 232 -4.69 24.54 10.95
C VAL A 232 -3.28 24.77 10.43
N ASN A 233 -3.16 25.31 9.21
CA ASN A 233 -1.89 25.53 8.57
C ASN A 233 -1.33 26.92 8.89
N HIS A 234 0.00 26.98 9.11
CA HIS A 234 0.78 28.22 9.29
C HIS A 234 0.00 29.42 9.87
N PRO A 235 -0.69 29.29 11.04
CA PRO A 235 -1.66 30.28 11.53
C PRO A 235 -1.10 31.68 11.79
N LYS A 236 0.22 31.79 11.87
CA LYS A 236 0.96 33.07 12.05
C LYS A 236 1.53 33.62 10.74
N CYS A 237 1.15 33.02 9.59
CA CYS A 237 1.54 33.57 8.28
C CYS A 237 1.08 35.03 8.18
N ARG A 238 1.97 35.91 7.65
CA ARG A 238 1.65 37.34 7.52
C ARG A 238 0.66 37.62 6.38
N ILE A 239 0.62 36.74 5.38
CA ILE A 239 -0.21 36.93 4.18
C ILE A 239 -1.57 36.23 4.35
N CYS A 240 -1.60 35.08 5.01
CA CYS A 240 -2.79 34.25 5.19
C CYS A 240 -2.92 33.76 6.64
N PRO A 241 -3.05 34.71 7.64
CA PRO A 241 -3.20 34.34 9.03
C PRO A 241 -4.52 33.59 9.24
N TYR A 242 -4.56 32.70 10.23
CA TYR A 242 -5.80 32.04 10.61
C TYR A 242 -6.70 33.03 11.39
N LEU A 243 -7.83 33.36 10.81
CA LEU A 243 -8.79 34.34 11.32
C LEU A 243 -10.17 33.75 11.67
N TRP A 244 -10.39 32.47 11.34
CA TRP A 244 -11.61 31.76 11.71
C TRP A 244 -11.71 31.61 13.22
N LYS A 245 -12.91 31.68 13.77
CA LYS A 245 -13.17 31.41 15.19
C LYS A 245 -13.36 29.94 15.50
N ASN A 246 -13.45 29.11 14.45
CA ASN A 246 -13.62 27.68 14.59
C ASN A 246 -12.39 27.04 15.24
N GLU A 247 -12.61 26.31 16.34
CA GLU A 247 -11.61 25.58 17.11
C GLU A 247 -11.71 24.05 16.91
N ASN A 248 -12.52 23.60 15.93
CA ASN A 248 -12.74 22.18 15.67
C ASN A 248 -11.66 21.60 14.74
N PHE A 249 -10.43 21.56 15.22
CA PHE A 249 -9.27 20.97 14.53
C PHE A 249 -8.51 20.04 15.49
N ASP A 250 -7.70 19.14 14.93
CA ASP A 250 -6.95 18.12 15.67
C ASP A 250 -5.50 18.54 15.91
N ALA A 251 -4.95 19.36 15.01
CA ALA A 251 -3.55 19.76 15.00
C ALA A 251 -3.36 21.20 14.52
N VAL A 252 -2.18 21.73 14.77
CA VAL A 252 -1.75 23.05 14.28
C VAL A 252 -0.35 22.90 13.71
N GLU A 253 -0.14 23.43 12.53
CA GLU A 253 1.18 23.49 11.92
C GLU A 253 2.03 24.54 12.66
N VAL A 254 3.10 24.10 13.30
CA VAL A 254 3.97 24.97 14.09
C VAL A 254 5.21 25.42 13.29
N TRP A 255 5.47 24.77 12.17
CA TRP A 255 6.57 25.11 11.28
C TRP A 255 6.18 24.81 9.82
N ASN A 256 6.42 25.78 8.95
CA ASN A 256 6.20 25.70 7.52
C ASN A 256 7.37 26.35 6.79
N GLY A 257 7.95 25.63 5.83
CA GLY A 257 9.05 26.10 5.02
C GLY A 257 10.45 25.89 5.62
N PRO A 258 11.51 26.34 4.93
CA PRO A 258 12.88 26.12 5.34
C PRO A 258 13.20 26.89 6.63
N MET A 259 13.91 26.24 7.55
CA MET A 259 14.54 26.96 8.65
C MET A 259 15.44 28.04 8.07
N ARG A 260 15.12 29.29 8.30
CA ARG A 260 16.08 30.38 8.05
C ARG A 260 16.99 30.44 9.26
N PRO A 261 18.32 30.40 9.09
CA PRO A 261 19.22 30.74 10.17
C PRO A 261 18.85 32.14 10.68
N THR A 262 18.55 32.27 11.93
CA THR A 262 18.36 33.55 12.62
C THR A 262 19.68 34.29 12.71
#